data_2bc8ebd060b9713c710bf1cb0a1895a0
#
_entry.id   2bc8ebd060b9713c710bf1cb0a1895a0
#
_cell.length_a   1.000
_cell.length_b   1.000
_cell.length_c   1.000
_cell.angle_alpha   90.00
_cell.angle_beta   90.00
_cell.angle_gamma   90.00
#
_symmetry.space_group_name_H-M   'P 1'
#
loop_
_entity.id
_entity.type
_entity.pdbx_description
1 polymer ?
#
loop_
_entity_poly.entity_id
_entity_poly.type
_entity_poly.pdbx_seq_one_letter_code
_entity_poly.pdbx_strand_id
1 'polypeptide(L)'
;MNKKIVIAGSRSGVGKTTISLGLMAALKKRGFKVQPFKVGPDYIDPGFHTLICGRDSYNLDSYFLGAAGVNKVFSEKSKQADISMIEGVMGLFDGKGKNSTSSTAEIAKIINAPVILIIDARKVAQSAAAVVYGYKNYDQKLNLKGVIINNISSPHHFELLKKAIKDKMSDLIVLGYLPKNQDLELPERHLGLVPVSESSELKAYSQKLVELMEKYIDIEQVIEISQVESENLLKNNLAIKSTIKNIKIGLASDQAFNFYYQINLDLLKAAGAKIVEFSPLTDSRLPEVDAVYLGGGFPESFLQELAANREFKSDFKEKVKQGLPAYAECGGLMYFCRQVKDFEGKEFQMLDLLPAEIEMTSKLQEMGYREVEASADNLLFKKGEKARGHVFHYSRISKIDQKVKRSYNYRKKEEGYSSLDNILASYIHLHFASNLQIVKNYLEKALIYKKSRGA
;
A
#
# COMPACT_ATOMS: atom_id res chain seq x y z
N MET A 1 0.91 -24.70 -13.67
CA MET A 1 -0.21 -23.73 -13.86
C MET A 1 -0.11 -22.69 -12.77
N ASN A 2 -0.07 -21.41 -13.10
CA ASN A 2 -0.10 -20.34 -12.08
C ASN A 2 -1.54 -20.04 -11.73
N LYS A 3 -1.96 -20.40 -10.52
CA LYS A 3 -3.27 -20.01 -10.02
C LYS A 3 -3.25 -18.53 -9.65
N LYS A 4 -4.22 -17.76 -10.13
CA LYS A 4 -4.37 -16.33 -9.84
C LYS A 4 -5.83 -15.93 -9.84
N ILE A 5 -6.22 -15.02 -8.95
CA ILE A 5 -7.60 -14.57 -8.81
C ILE A 5 -7.66 -13.12 -8.33
N VAL A 6 -8.56 -12.33 -8.92
CA VAL A 6 -8.84 -10.96 -8.49
C VAL A 6 -10.16 -10.93 -7.72
N ILE A 7 -10.14 -10.37 -6.53
CA ILE A 7 -11.33 -10.12 -5.71
C ILE A 7 -11.71 -8.65 -5.89
N ALA A 8 -12.85 -8.41 -6.54
CA ALA A 8 -13.32 -7.07 -6.86
C ALA A 8 -14.65 -6.75 -6.18
N GLY A 9 -14.94 -5.49 -5.93
CA GLY A 9 -16.21 -5.06 -5.37
C GLY A 9 -17.07 -4.32 -6.39
N SER A 10 -18.39 -4.35 -6.20
CA SER A 10 -19.29 -3.49 -6.95
C SER A 10 -19.15 -2.00 -6.57
N ARG A 11 -18.63 -1.71 -5.38
CA ARG A 11 -18.34 -0.36 -4.87
C ARG A 11 -17.40 -0.43 -3.67
N SER A 12 -16.99 0.71 -3.15
CA SER A 12 -16.31 0.77 -1.84
C SER A 12 -17.24 0.31 -0.72
N GLY A 13 -16.69 -0.31 0.33
CA GLY A 13 -17.45 -0.73 1.52
C GLY A 13 -18.34 -1.97 1.33
N VAL A 14 -18.16 -2.76 0.26
CA VAL A 14 -18.92 -4.01 0.06
C VAL A 14 -18.34 -5.23 0.78
N GLY A 15 -17.23 -5.08 1.51
CA GLY A 15 -16.57 -6.14 2.26
C GLY A 15 -15.44 -6.84 1.50
N LYS A 16 -14.81 -6.17 0.52
CA LYS A 16 -13.67 -6.73 -0.23
C LYS A 16 -12.56 -7.21 0.70
N THR A 17 -12.09 -6.33 1.58
CA THR A 17 -10.96 -6.61 2.46
C THR A 17 -11.26 -7.81 3.37
N THR A 18 -12.42 -7.84 4.02
CA THR A 18 -12.85 -8.97 4.88
C THR A 18 -12.86 -10.29 4.11
N ILE A 19 -13.43 -10.31 2.90
CA ILE A 19 -13.53 -11.52 2.07
C ILE A 19 -12.14 -11.91 1.53
N SER A 20 -11.33 -10.96 1.08
CA SER A 20 -9.97 -11.22 0.60
C SER A 20 -9.11 -11.83 1.70
N LEU A 21 -9.09 -11.22 2.90
CA LEU A 21 -8.36 -11.72 4.06
C LEU A 21 -8.85 -13.11 4.48
N GLY A 22 -10.17 -13.32 4.48
CA GLY A 22 -10.74 -14.62 4.81
C GLY A 22 -10.34 -15.72 3.82
N LEU A 23 -10.41 -15.44 2.53
CA LEU A 23 -9.99 -16.38 1.48
C LEU A 23 -8.48 -16.65 1.54
N MET A 24 -7.64 -15.63 1.74
CA MET A 24 -6.20 -15.79 1.94
C MET A 24 -5.90 -16.69 3.14
N ALA A 25 -6.58 -16.47 4.27
CA ALA A 25 -6.42 -17.27 5.48
C ALA A 25 -6.89 -18.72 5.29
N ALA A 26 -8.03 -18.93 4.64
CA ALA A 26 -8.56 -20.28 4.36
C ALA A 26 -7.64 -21.06 3.42
N LEU A 27 -7.15 -20.44 2.34
CA LEU A 27 -6.19 -21.05 1.43
C LEU A 27 -4.87 -21.40 2.14
N LYS A 28 -4.35 -20.51 2.98
CA LYS A 28 -3.15 -20.78 3.78
C LYS A 28 -3.37 -21.94 4.75
N LYS A 29 -4.53 -22.02 5.43
CA LYS A 29 -4.89 -23.14 6.30
C LYS A 29 -4.92 -24.47 5.54
N ARG A 30 -5.32 -24.45 4.27
CA ARG A 30 -5.29 -25.62 3.37
C ARG A 30 -3.89 -25.94 2.81
N GLY A 31 -2.86 -25.25 3.26
CA GLY A 31 -1.46 -25.50 2.90
C GLY A 31 -0.97 -24.77 1.65
N PHE A 32 -1.76 -23.89 1.02
CA PHE A 32 -1.32 -23.11 -0.13
C PHE A 32 -0.35 -22.01 0.29
N LYS A 33 0.72 -21.83 -0.50
CA LYS A 33 1.58 -20.64 -0.45
C LYS A 33 0.86 -19.52 -1.20
N VAL A 34 0.17 -18.63 -0.48
CA VAL A 34 -0.58 -17.52 -1.05
C VAL A 34 0.34 -16.31 -1.24
N GLN A 35 0.43 -15.79 -2.49
CA GLN A 35 1.07 -14.50 -2.75
C GLN A 35 0.00 -13.41 -2.82
N PRO A 36 -0.02 -12.49 -1.86
CA PRO A 36 -0.99 -11.41 -1.85
C PRO A 36 -0.52 -10.22 -2.70
N PHE A 37 -1.52 -9.54 -3.30
CA PHE A 37 -1.36 -8.27 -3.99
C PHE A 37 -2.53 -7.34 -3.69
N LYS A 38 -2.30 -6.05 -3.78
CA LYS A 38 -3.33 -5.00 -3.70
C LYS A 38 -3.32 -4.15 -4.96
N VAL A 39 -4.49 -3.87 -5.53
CA VAL A 39 -4.60 -2.88 -6.61
C VAL A 39 -4.56 -1.48 -6.03
N GLY A 40 -3.80 -0.59 -6.68
CA GLY A 40 -3.73 0.82 -6.30
C GLY A 40 -2.76 1.16 -5.18
N PRO A 41 -2.71 2.44 -4.76
CA PRO A 41 -1.71 2.99 -3.83
C PRO A 41 -2.14 2.86 -2.36
N ASP A 42 -2.44 1.66 -1.92
CA ASP A 42 -2.87 1.35 -0.57
C ASP A 42 -1.70 0.85 0.27
N TYR A 43 -1.62 1.24 1.55
CA TYR A 43 -0.58 0.80 2.50
C TYR A 43 -1.17 -0.06 3.62
N ILE A 44 -2.46 0.05 3.86
CA ILE A 44 -3.16 -0.55 4.99
C ILE A 44 -3.46 -2.01 4.70
N ASP A 45 -4.22 -2.30 3.63
CA ASP A 45 -4.57 -3.67 3.25
C ASP A 45 -3.34 -4.55 3.00
N PRO A 46 -2.25 -4.07 2.33
CA PRO A 46 -1.01 -4.82 2.20
C PRO A 46 -0.38 -5.29 3.52
N GLY A 47 -0.50 -4.51 4.57
CA GLY A 47 -0.04 -4.88 5.91
C GLY A 47 -0.78 -6.12 6.44
N PHE A 48 -2.11 -6.14 6.37
CA PHE A 48 -2.92 -7.31 6.75
C PHE A 48 -2.65 -8.52 5.86
N HIS A 49 -2.54 -8.30 4.55
CA HIS A 49 -2.21 -9.37 3.61
C HIS A 49 -0.91 -10.07 4.00
N THR A 50 0.13 -9.27 4.26
CA THR A 50 1.46 -9.76 4.67
C THR A 50 1.37 -10.63 5.91
N LEU A 51 0.62 -10.19 6.90
CA LEU A 51 0.43 -10.94 8.13
C LEU A 51 -0.26 -12.28 7.96
N ILE A 52 -1.39 -12.25 7.28
CA ILE A 52 -2.18 -13.45 7.06
C ILE A 52 -1.41 -14.45 6.21
N CYS A 53 -0.81 -14.00 5.12
CA CYS A 53 -0.10 -14.87 4.20
C CYS A 53 1.29 -15.28 4.70
N GLY A 54 1.93 -14.45 5.54
CA GLY A 54 3.35 -14.61 5.91
C GLY A 54 4.29 -14.34 4.73
N ARG A 55 3.85 -13.54 3.77
CA ARG A 55 4.58 -13.12 2.57
C ARG A 55 4.26 -11.66 2.29
N ASP A 56 5.26 -10.89 1.90
CA ASP A 56 5.08 -9.49 1.56
C ASP A 56 3.99 -9.29 0.50
N SER A 57 3.10 -8.34 0.73
CA SER A 57 2.08 -7.92 -0.24
C SER A 57 2.62 -6.80 -1.12
N TYR A 58 2.28 -6.82 -2.42
CA TYR A 58 2.75 -5.84 -3.40
C TYR A 58 1.59 -5.08 -4.03
N ASN A 59 1.80 -3.79 -4.25
CA ASN A 59 0.85 -2.98 -4.99
C ASN A 59 0.99 -3.20 -6.50
N LEU A 60 -0.12 -3.47 -7.17
CA LEU A 60 -0.22 -3.51 -8.63
C LEU A 60 -0.95 -2.26 -9.10
N ASP A 61 -0.22 -1.36 -9.75
CA ASP A 61 -0.76 -0.07 -10.17
C ASP A 61 -0.19 0.33 -11.52
N SER A 62 -1.06 0.44 -12.53
CA SER A 62 -0.67 0.77 -13.91
C SER A 62 -0.24 2.24 -14.07
N TYR A 63 -0.68 3.14 -13.19
CA TYR A 63 -0.21 4.53 -13.22
C TYR A 63 1.27 4.64 -12.84
N PHE A 64 1.73 3.89 -11.83
CA PHE A 64 3.14 3.91 -11.42
C PHE A 64 4.02 3.09 -12.35
N LEU A 65 3.55 1.90 -12.74
CA LEU A 65 4.37 0.86 -13.34
C LEU A 65 4.18 0.74 -14.86
N GLY A 66 3.06 1.24 -15.40
CA GLY A 66 2.60 0.86 -16.73
C GLY A 66 2.22 -0.63 -16.79
N ALA A 67 1.60 -1.06 -17.89
CA ALA A 67 1.16 -2.45 -18.05
C ALA A 67 2.33 -3.46 -17.99
N ALA A 68 3.46 -3.14 -18.63
CA ALA A 68 4.64 -3.98 -18.63
C ALA A 68 5.25 -4.13 -17.22
N GLY A 69 5.29 -3.05 -16.43
CA GLY A 69 5.77 -3.07 -15.06
C GLY A 69 4.85 -3.86 -14.12
N VAL A 70 3.53 -3.72 -14.26
CA VAL A 70 2.55 -4.54 -13.52
C VAL A 70 2.77 -6.02 -13.76
N ASN A 71 2.85 -6.46 -15.04
CA ASN A 71 3.14 -7.85 -15.39
C ASN A 71 4.45 -8.35 -14.80
N LYS A 72 5.47 -7.51 -14.80
CA LYS A 72 6.81 -7.83 -14.30
C LYS A 72 6.80 -8.06 -12.79
N VAL A 73 6.24 -7.12 -12.00
CA VAL A 73 6.09 -7.26 -10.55
C VAL A 73 5.26 -8.51 -10.24
N PHE A 74 4.10 -8.66 -10.88
CA PHE A 74 3.23 -9.81 -10.68
C PHE A 74 3.96 -11.13 -10.94
N SER A 75 4.59 -11.27 -12.10
CA SER A 75 5.28 -12.50 -12.50
C SER A 75 6.43 -12.85 -11.59
N GLU A 76 7.22 -11.85 -11.19
CA GLU A 76 8.39 -12.08 -10.33
C GLU A 76 7.97 -12.55 -8.93
N LYS A 77 6.99 -11.86 -8.33
CA LYS A 77 6.57 -12.15 -6.96
C LYS A 77 5.72 -13.41 -6.84
N SER A 78 5.03 -13.81 -7.91
CA SER A 78 4.22 -15.03 -7.96
C SER A 78 5.03 -16.34 -8.12
N LYS A 79 6.32 -16.28 -8.49
CA LYS A 79 7.14 -17.46 -8.87
C LYS A 79 7.16 -18.59 -7.83
N GLN A 80 7.10 -18.26 -6.56
CA GLN A 80 7.22 -19.25 -5.46
C GLN A 80 5.90 -19.46 -4.71
N ALA A 81 4.78 -19.05 -5.32
CA ALA A 81 3.46 -19.21 -4.75
C ALA A 81 2.66 -20.29 -5.47
N ASP A 82 1.78 -20.96 -4.73
CA ASP A 82 0.83 -21.90 -5.31
C ASP A 82 -0.37 -21.17 -5.92
N ILE A 83 -0.72 -20.02 -5.33
CA ILE A 83 -1.81 -19.15 -5.79
C ILE A 83 -1.49 -17.67 -5.51
N SER A 84 -1.78 -16.81 -6.46
CA SER A 84 -1.71 -15.34 -6.32
C SER A 84 -3.12 -14.77 -6.13
N MET A 85 -3.32 -14.03 -5.06
CA MET A 85 -4.60 -13.39 -4.75
C MET A 85 -4.46 -11.87 -4.79
N ILE A 86 -5.28 -11.21 -5.61
CA ILE A 86 -5.22 -9.78 -5.85
C ILE A 86 -6.49 -9.12 -5.30
N GLU A 87 -6.36 -8.32 -4.25
CA GLU A 87 -7.46 -7.52 -3.76
C GLU A 87 -7.61 -6.23 -4.59
N GLY A 88 -8.81 -5.99 -5.08
CA GLY A 88 -9.16 -4.79 -5.84
C GLY A 88 -9.32 -3.54 -4.98
N VAL A 89 -9.34 -2.39 -5.63
CA VAL A 89 -9.57 -1.07 -5.04
C VAL A 89 -10.93 -0.52 -5.46
N MET A 90 -11.62 0.23 -4.60
CA MET A 90 -12.93 0.87 -4.89
C MET A 90 -13.93 -0.10 -5.55
N GLY A 91 -14.69 0.34 -6.56
CA GLY A 91 -15.47 -0.53 -7.44
C GLY A 91 -14.62 -1.08 -8.60
N LEU A 92 -15.06 -2.20 -9.18
CA LEU A 92 -14.33 -2.95 -10.21
C LEU A 92 -13.81 -2.07 -11.37
N PHE A 93 -14.61 -1.10 -11.82
CA PHE A 93 -14.28 -0.22 -12.92
C PHE A 93 -13.82 1.17 -12.52
N ASP A 94 -13.79 1.46 -11.19
CA ASP A 94 -13.35 2.75 -10.67
C ASP A 94 -11.83 2.88 -10.78
N GLY A 95 -11.37 3.94 -11.39
CA GLY A 95 -9.95 4.19 -11.62
C GLY A 95 -9.60 5.68 -11.57
N LYS A 96 -8.44 6.06 -12.08
CA LYS A 96 -7.97 7.45 -12.10
C LYS A 96 -8.75 8.30 -13.10
N GLY A 97 -9.48 9.29 -12.60
CA GLY A 97 -10.15 10.30 -13.44
C GLY A 97 -11.28 9.73 -14.28
N LYS A 98 -11.44 10.24 -15.51
CA LYS A 98 -12.51 9.82 -16.44
C LYS A 98 -12.24 8.48 -17.13
N ASN A 99 -11.00 7.99 -17.06
CA ASN A 99 -10.58 6.72 -17.68
C ASN A 99 -10.46 5.67 -16.58
N SER A 100 -10.71 4.40 -16.90
CA SER A 100 -10.57 3.27 -15.99
C SER A 100 -9.10 2.89 -15.69
N THR A 101 -8.13 3.78 -15.95
CA THR A 101 -6.71 3.59 -15.66
C THR A 101 -6.49 3.33 -14.17
N SER A 102 -5.68 2.34 -13.85
CA SER A 102 -5.43 1.85 -12.48
C SER A 102 -6.68 1.31 -11.78
N SER A 103 -7.73 0.95 -12.54
CA SER A 103 -8.88 0.23 -11.99
C SER A 103 -8.55 -1.24 -11.76
N THR A 104 -9.33 -1.87 -10.88
CA THR A 104 -9.26 -3.33 -10.67
C THR A 104 -9.45 -4.11 -11.99
N ALA A 105 -10.39 -3.67 -12.85
CA ALA A 105 -10.64 -4.29 -14.15
C ALA A 105 -9.44 -4.18 -15.10
N GLU A 106 -8.75 -3.04 -15.13
CA GLU A 106 -7.55 -2.89 -15.94
C GLU A 106 -6.43 -3.83 -15.47
N ILE A 107 -6.16 -3.88 -14.16
CA ILE A 107 -5.15 -4.78 -13.59
C ILE A 107 -5.49 -6.23 -13.88
N ALA A 108 -6.75 -6.65 -13.68
CA ALA A 108 -7.19 -8.02 -14.00
C ALA A 108 -6.92 -8.40 -15.46
N LYS A 109 -7.18 -7.48 -16.40
CA LYS A 109 -6.88 -7.68 -17.83
C LYS A 109 -5.38 -7.73 -18.13
N ILE A 110 -4.59 -6.83 -17.52
CA ILE A 110 -3.13 -6.79 -17.72
C ILE A 110 -2.49 -8.12 -17.31
N ILE A 111 -2.91 -8.69 -16.18
CA ILE A 111 -2.35 -9.95 -15.68
C ILE A 111 -3.15 -11.18 -16.18
N ASN A 112 -4.15 -11.00 -17.02
CA ASN A 112 -5.05 -12.05 -17.51
C ASN A 112 -5.59 -12.94 -16.36
N ALA A 113 -6.16 -12.31 -15.32
CA ALA A 113 -6.67 -13.02 -14.16
C ALA A 113 -8.21 -13.08 -14.17
N PRO A 114 -8.82 -14.21 -13.79
CA PRO A 114 -10.25 -14.26 -13.54
C PRO A 114 -10.62 -13.41 -12.33
N VAL A 115 -11.85 -12.89 -12.36
CA VAL A 115 -12.41 -11.98 -11.37
C VAL A 115 -13.56 -12.63 -10.63
N ILE A 116 -13.56 -12.52 -9.31
CA ILE A 116 -14.70 -12.75 -8.44
C ILE A 116 -15.25 -11.39 -8.00
N LEU A 117 -16.52 -11.13 -8.31
CA LEU A 117 -17.20 -9.90 -7.92
C LEU A 117 -17.89 -10.06 -6.55
N ILE A 118 -17.66 -9.14 -5.64
CA ILE A 118 -18.40 -9.05 -4.39
C ILE A 118 -19.51 -8.03 -4.57
N ILE A 119 -20.74 -8.43 -4.24
CA ILE A 119 -21.91 -7.55 -4.18
C ILE A 119 -22.49 -7.50 -2.76
N ASP A 120 -23.10 -6.38 -2.43
CA ASP A 120 -23.80 -6.17 -1.15
C ASP A 120 -25.30 -6.42 -1.34
N ALA A 121 -25.85 -7.38 -0.60
CA ALA A 121 -27.25 -7.78 -0.70
C ALA A 121 -28.16 -7.09 0.33
N ARG A 122 -27.70 -6.08 1.04
CA ARG A 122 -28.54 -5.35 2.00
C ARG A 122 -29.71 -4.68 1.28
N LYS A 123 -30.94 -5.03 1.71
CA LYS A 123 -32.17 -4.45 1.17
C LYS A 123 -32.37 -4.66 -0.35
N VAL A 124 -31.79 -5.73 -0.91
CA VAL A 124 -31.89 -6.06 -2.34
C VAL A 124 -32.38 -7.50 -2.49
N ALA A 125 -33.27 -7.72 -3.45
CA ALA A 125 -33.74 -9.03 -3.88
C ALA A 125 -33.27 -9.31 -5.33
N GLN A 126 -34.15 -9.68 -6.24
CA GLN A 126 -33.81 -10.02 -7.64
C GLN A 126 -33.04 -8.93 -8.39
N SER A 127 -33.14 -7.66 -7.97
CA SER A 127 -32.37 -6.54 -8.57
C SER A 127 -30.84 -6.73 -8.44
N ALA A 128 -30.36 -7.55 -7.49
CA ALA A 128 -28.95 -7.91 -7.42
C ALA A 128 -28.48 -8.62 -8.70
N ALA A 129 -29.31 -9.44 -9.34
CA ALA A 129 -28.97 -10.08 -10.60
C ALA A 129 -28.78 -9.06 -11.73
N ALA A 130 -29.56 -7.98 -11.76
CA ALA A 130 -29.39 -6.89 -12.73
C ALA A 130 -28.05 -6.16 -12.52
N VAL A 131 -27.65 -5.94 -11.27
CA VAL A 131 -26.33 -5.37 -10.95
C VAL A 131 -25.20 -6.27 -11.46
N VAL A 132 -25.23 -7.56 -11.13
CA VAL A 132 -24.21 -8.53 -11.59
C VAL A 132 -24.19 -8.63 -13.12
N TYR A 133 -25.36 -8.65 -13.76
CA TYR A 133 -25.49 -8.66 -15.21
C TYR A 133 -24.83 -7.43 -15.87
N GLY A 134 -25.05 -6.23 -15.28
CA GLY A 134 -24.39 -5.01 -15.72
C GLY A 134 -22.87 -5.12 -15.63
N TYR A 135 -22.34 -5.57 -14.50
CA TYR A 135 -20.89 -5.75 -14.33
C TYR A 135 -20.29 -6.76 -15.31
N LYS A 136 -20.98 -7.88 -15.56
CA LYS A 136 -20.52 -8.92 -16.48
C LYS A 136 -20.46 -8.45 -17.92
N ASN A 137 -21.42 -7.63 -18.32
CA ASN A 137 -21.56 -7.21 -19.72
C ASN A 137 -20.95 -5.83 -20.03
N TYR A 138 -20.51 -5.09 -19.00
CA TYR A 138 -19.92 -3.76 -19.18
C TYR A 138 -18.60 -3.78 -19.96
N ASP A 139 -17.76 -4.78 -19.74
CA ASP A 139 -16.50 -4.99 -20.48
C ASP A 139 -16.34 -6.47 -20.83
N GLN A 140 -16.59 -6.80 -22.08
CA GLN A 140 -16.53 -8.17 -22.63
C GLN A 140 -15.11 -8.79 -22.56
N LYS A 141 -14.06 -7.96 -22.37
CA LYS A 141 -12.68 -8.43 -22.26
C LYS A 141 -12.33 -8.85 -20.83
N LEU A 142 -13.21 -8.55 -19.87
CA LEU A 142 -12.99 -8.91 -18.46
C LEU A 142 -13.47 -10.33 -18.19
N ASN A 143 -12.60 -11.16 -17.65
CA ASN A 143 -12.90 -12.54 -17.30
C ASN A 143 -13.64 -12.63 -15.94
N LEU A 144 -14.89 -12.16 -15.86
CA LEU A 144 -15.72 -12.27 -14.67
C LEU A 144 -16.29 -13.68 -14.57
N LYS A 145 -15.80 -14.49 -13.63
CA LYS A 145 -16.11 -15.93 -13.48
C LYS A 145 -16.99 -16.24 -12.28
N GLY A 146 -16.89 -15.46 -11.21
CA GLY A 146 -17.60 -15.77 -9.97
C GLY A 146 -18.21 -14.56 -9.30
N VAL A 147 -19.16 -14.81 -8.42
CA VAL A 147 -19.75 -13.81 -7.54
C VAL A 147 -19.86 -14.36 -6.12
N ILE A 148 -19.55 -13.52 -5.13
CA ILE A 148 -19.81 -13.73 -3.71
C ILE A 148 -20.80 -12.66 -3.26
N ILE A 149 -21.81 -13.09 -2.50
CA ILE A 149 -22.89 -12.22 -2.06
C ILE A 149 -22.71 -11.91 -0.58
N ASN A 150 -22.40 -10.68 -0.23
CA ASN A 150 -22.19 -10.25 1.15
C ASN A 150 -23.46 -9.68 1.78
N ASN A 151 -23.53 -9.70 3.10
CA ASN A 151 -24.63 -9.17 3.92
C ASN A 151 -25.99 -9.86 3.68
N ILE A 152 -25.98 -11.15 3.50
CA ILE A 152 -27.21 -11.96 3.35
C ILE A 152 -27.94 -12.03 4.69
N SER A 153 -29.26 -11.86 4.65
CA SER A 153 -30.12 -11.86 5.83
C SER A 153 -30.57 -13.24 6.25
N SER A 154 -30.70 -14.19 5.30
CA SER A 154 -31.15 -15.58 5.59
C SER A 154 -30.74 -16.53 4.44
N PRO A 155 -30.70 -17.86 4.70
CA PRO A 155 -30.47 -18.84 3.64
C PRO A 155 -31.50 -18.76 2.51
N HIS A 156 -32.75 -18.50 2.80
CA HIS A 156 -33.79 -18.29 1.80
C HIS A 156 -33.50 -17.08 0.90
N HIS A 157 -33.04 -15.99 1.48
CA HIS A 157 -32.61 -14.79 0.72
C HIS A 157 -31.47 -15.13 -0.24
N PHE A 158 -30.50 -15.92 0.20
CA PHE A 158 -29.41 -16.38 -0.65
C PHE A 158 -29.90 -17.22 -1.84
N GLU A 159 -30.74 -18.22 -1.60
CA GLU A 159 -31.25 -19.08 -2.68
C GLU A 159 -32.07 -18.29 -3.72
N LEU A 160 -32.84 -17.29 -3.29
CA LEU A 160 -33.59 -16.41 -4.18
C LEU A 160 -32.63 -15.63 -5.10
N LEU A 161 -31.56 -15.05 -4.54
CA LEU A 161 -30.56 -14.29 -5.32
C LEU A 161 -29.76 -15.20 -6.24
N LYS A 162 -29.32 -16.35 -5.74
CA LYS A 162 -28.58 -17.35 -6.51
C LYS A 162 -29.38 -17.80 -7.75
N LYS A 163 -30.67 -18.10 -7.55
CA LYS A 163 -31.55 -18.47 -8.67
C LYS A 163 -31.66 -17.32 -9.68
N ALA A 164 -31.94 -16.09 -9.22
CA ALA A 164 -32.07 -14.93 -10.11
C ALA A 164 -30.81 -14.67 -10.95
N ILE A 165 -29.63 -14.86 -10.36
CA ILE A 165 -28.33 -14.72 -11.06
C ILE A 165 -28.18 -15.86 -12.08
N LYS A 166 -28.40 -17.11 -11.68
CA LYS A 166 -28.23 -18.28 -12.55
C LYS A 166 -29.19 -18.30 -13.74
N ASP A 167 -30.42 -17.84 -13.57
CA ASP A 167 -31.44 -17.76 -14.64
C ASP A 167 -31.00 -16.79 -15.76
N LYS A 168 -30.16 -15.79 -15.46
CA LYS A 168 -29.69 -14.79 -16.43
C LYS A 168 -28.26 -15.02 -16.90
N MET A 169 -27.43 -15.70 -16.10
CA MET A 169 -26.00 -15.88 -16.32
C MET A 169 -25.60 -17.31 -15.89
N SER A 170 -25.94 -18.30 -16.72
CA SER A 170 -25.70 -19.72 -16.41
C SER A 170 -24.22 -20.07 -16.28
N ASP A 171 -23.32 -19.32 -16.95
CA ASP A 171 -21.88 -19.47 -16.97
C ASP A 171 -21.16 -18.72 -15.80
N LEU A 172 -21.90 -17.94 -15.00
CA LEU A 172 -21.34 -17.28 -13.82
C LEU A 172 -21.52 -18.16 -12.58
N ILE A 173 -20.46 -18.37 -11.83
CA ILE A 173 -20.46 -19.21 -10.63
C ILE A 173 -20.85 -18.37 -9.41
N VAL A 174 -21.93 -18.75 -8.71
CA VAL A 174 -22.26 -18.17 -7.40
C VAL A 174 -21.54 -18.99 -6.34
N LEU A 175 -20.44 -18.46 -5.84
CA LEU A 175 -19.47 -19.13 -4.95
C LEU A 175 -19.95 -19.25 -3.51
N GLY A 176 -20.98 -18.51 -3.13
CA GLY A 176 -21.50 -18.51 -1.79
C GLY A 176 -21.84 -17.10 -1.30
N TYR A 177 -21.97 -16.99 0.01
CA TYR A 177 -22.36 -15.74 0.64
C TYR A 177 -21.72 -15.56 2.02
N LEU A 178 -21.73 -14.33 2.52
CA LEU A 178 -21.52 -14.06 3.94
C LEU A 178 -22.81 -13.52 4.57
N PRO A 179 -23.20 -14.01 5.74
CA PRO A 179 -24.30 -13.44 6.49
C PRO A 179 -23.93 -12.04 6.99
N LYS A 180 -24.94 -11.19 7.21
CA LYS A 180 -24.75 -9.92 7.89
C LYS A 180 -24.20 -10.20 9.30
N ASN A 181 -22.99 -9.77 9.57
CA ASN A 181 -22.32 -9.96 10.86
C ASN A 181 -21.59 -8.68 11.26
N GLN A 182 -22.00 -8.06 12.35
CA GLN A 182 -21.37 -6.85 12.90
C GLN A 182 -19.96 -7.11 13.47
N ASP A 183 -19.68 -8.34 13.91
CA ASP A 183 -18.38 -8.72 14.50
C ASP A 183 -17.27 -8.92 13.46
N LEU A 184 -17.53 -8.69 12.19
CA LEU A 184 -16.57 -8.80 11.09
C LEU A 184 -16.02 -7.43 10.64
N GLU A 185 -16.47 -6.36 11.27
CA GLU A 185 -15.88 -5.05 11.01
C GLU A 185 -14.43 -5.06 11.47
N LEU A 186 -13.52 -4.88 10.52
CA LEU A 186 -12.12 -4.64 10.83
C LEU A 186 -12.04 -3.40 11.72
N PRO A 187 -11.34 -3.47 12.84
CA PRO A 187 -11.10 -2.28 13.63
C PRO A 187 -10.21 -1.34 12.81
N GLU A 188 -10.83 -0.43 12.05
CA GLU A 188 -10.14 0.52 11.15
C GLU A 188 -9.06 1.34 11.87
N ARG A 189 -9.17 1.48 13.19
CA ARG A 189 -8.24 2.24 14.03
C ARG A 189 -7.03 1.44 14.54
N HIS A 190 -7.01 0.12 14.42
CA HIS A 190 -5.92 -0.71 14.97
C HIS A 190 -4.82 -1.03 13.94
N LEU A 191 -4.97 -0.62 12.71
CA LEU A 191 -4.11 -0.93 11.59
C LEU A 191 -2.75 -0.22 11.58
N GLY A 192 -2.65 0.93 12.22
CA GLY A 192 -1.38 1.60 12.48
C GLY A 192 -0.91 1.46 13.93
N LEU A 193 -1.74 0.89 14.83
CA LEU A 193 -1.58 1.01 16.27
C LEU A 193 -1.05 -0.25 16.97
N VAL A 194 -0.94 -1.37 16.27
CA VAL A 194 -0.40 -2.60 16.87
C VAL A 194 0.69 -3.13 15.95
N PRO A 195 1.87 -3.49 16.48
CA PRO A 195 2.79 -4.33 15.75
C PRO A 195 2.01 -5.58 15.39
N VAL A 196 1.74 -5.71 14.13
CA VAL A 196 0.79 -6.66 13.57
C VAL A 196 1.22 -8.10 13.82
N SER A 197 2.46 -8.33 14.23
CA SER A 197 3.07 -9.65 14.42
C SER A 197 2.63 -10.40 15.67
N GLU A 198 2.01 -9.76 16.67
CA GLU A 198 1.83 -10.39 18.00
C GLU A 198 0.44 -10.27 18.64
N SER A 199 -0.54 -9.63 18.01
CA SER A 199 -1.84 -9.51 18.68
C SER A 199 -2.62 -10.82 18.64
N SER A 200 -2.97 -11.32 19.82
CA SER A 200 -3.92 -12.45 20.00
C SER A 200 -5.26 -12.19 19.29
N GLU A 201 -5.66 -10.93 19.20
CA GLU A 201 -6.87 -10.47 18.52
C GLU A 201 -6.87 -10.74 17.02
N LEU A 202 -5.73 -10.49 16.35
CA LEU A 202 -5.61 -10.77 14.91
C LEU A 202 -5.58 -12.26 14.60
N LYS A 203 -4.98 -13.06 15.47
CA LYS A 203 -5.05 -14.53 15.33
C LYS A 203 -6.49 -15.02 15.49
N ALA A 204 -7.19 -14.54 16.51
CA ALA A 204 -8.61 -14.88 16.72
C ALA A 204 -9.50 -14.39 15.57
N TYR A 205 -9.27 -13.16 15.08
CA TYR A 205 -9.97 -12.63 13.92
C TYR A 205 -9.72 -13.46 12.65
N SER A 206 -8.47 -13.80 12.37
CA SER A 206 -8.11 -14.66 11.23
C SER A 206 -8.77 -16.03 11.31
N GLN A 207 -8.79 -16.65 12.50
CA GLN A 207 -9.47 -17.94 12.70
C GLN A 207 -10.98 -17.85 12.46
N LYS A 208 -11.62 -16.79 12.95
CA LYS A 208 -13.05 -16.53 12.70
C LYS A 208 -13.33 -16.33 11.21
N LEU A 209 -12.48 -15.60 10.49
CA LEU A 209 -12.60 -15.45 9.04
C LEU A 209 -12.51 -16.80 8.33
N VAL A 210 -11.55 -17.65 8.71
CA VAL A 210 -11.41 -19.00 8.13
C VAL A 210 -12.68 -19.83 8.33
N GLU A 211 -13.23 -19.86 9.54
CA GLU A 211 -14.47 -20.61 9.85
C GLU A 211 -15.63 -20.15 8.97
N LEU A 212 -15.75 -18.83 8.77
CA LEU A 212 -16.80 -18.26 7.91
C LEU A 212 -16.60 -18.60 6.45
N MET A 213 -15.37 -18.50 5.93
CA MET A 213 -15.09 -18.86 4.54
C MET A 213 -15.37 -20.33 4.28
N GLU A 214 -14.88 -21.23 5.14
CA GLU A 214 -15.11 -22.67 5.00
C GLU A 214 -16.60 -23.06 5.11
N LYS A 215 -17.38 -22.31 5.88
CA LYS A 215 -18.82 -22.58 6.08
C LYS A 215 -19.69 -22.07 4.95
N TYR A 216 -19.36 -20.92 4.36
CA TYR A 216 -20.30 -20.20 3.49
C TYR A 216 -19.80 -20.01 2.05
N ILE A 217 -18.52 -20.27 1.78
CA ILE A 217 -17.92 -20.08 0.44
C ILE A 217 -17.38 -21.43 -0.07
N ASP A 218 -17.66 -21.72 -1.32
CA ASP A 218 -17.09 -22.89 -2.01
C ASP A 218 -15.64 -22.60 -2.40
N ILE A 219 -14.71 -22.92 -1.48
CA ILE A 219 -13.27 -22.70 -1.66
C ILE A 219 -12.71 -23.55 -2.79
N GLU A 220 -13.23 -24.75 -3.04
CA GLU A 220 -12.79 -25.61 -4.15
C GLU A 220 -13.09 -24.95 -5.49
N GLN A 221 -14.28 -24.38 -5.66
CA GLN A 221 -14.63 -23.62 -6.85
C GLN A 221 -13.78 -22.35 -7.01
N VAL A 222 -13.41 -21.67 -5.91
CA VAL A 222 -12.45 -20.53 -5.96
C VAL A 222 -11.10 -20.99 -6.51
N ILE A 223 -10.60 -22.14 -6.04
CA ILE A 223 -9.34 -22.73 -6.52
C ILE A 223 -9.46 -23.12 -8.00
N GLU A 224 -10.58 -23.73 -8.42
CA GLU A 224 -10.82 -24.11 -9.81
C GLU A 224 -10.84 -22.90 -10.75
N ILE A 225 -11.62 -21.85 -10.40
CA ILE A 225 -11.65 -20.59 -11.16
C ILE A 225 -10.27 -19.96 -11.30
N SER A 226 -9.41 -20.08 -10.29
CA SER A 226 -8.08 -19.46 -10.28
C SER A 226 -7.10 -20.09 -11.27
N GLN A 227 -7.41 -21.28 -11.81
CA GLN A 227 -6.55 -21.97 -12.76
C GLN A 227 -6.64 -21.28 -14.12
N VAL A 228 -5.53 -20.75 -14.58
CA VAL A 228 -5.42 -20.09 -15.89
C VAL A 228 -4.30 -20.75 -16.67
N GLU A 229 -4.50 -20.94 -17.96
CA GLU A 229 -3.44 -21.38 -18.86
C GLU A 229 -2.23 -20.44 -18.76
N SER A 230 -1.04 -21.00 -18.66
CA SER A 230 0.17 -20.22 -18.53
C SER A 230 0.52 -19.55 -19.85
N GLU A 231 0.26 -18.26 -19.95
CA GLU A 231 0.89 -17.44 -20.98
C GLU A 231 2.38 -17.24 -20.63
N ASN A 232 3.22 -17.15 -21.64
CA ASN A 232 4.64 -16.81 -21.50
C ASN A 232 4.75 -15.38 -20.95
N LEU A 233 4.78 -15.25 -19.64
CA LEU A 233 5.02 -13.98 -18.95
C LEU A 233 6.43 -13.49 -19.32
N LEU A 234 6.55 -12.24 -19.69
CA LEU A 234 7.80 -11.61 -20.10
C LEU A 234 8.92 -11.85 -19.09
N LYS A 235 10.04 -12.46 -19.56
CA LYS A 235 11.20 -12.83 -18.72
C LYS A 235 12.09 -11.65 -18.28
N ASN A 236 11.61 -10.43 -18.29
CA ASN A 236 12.43 -9.27 -17.97
C ASN A 236 12.39 -8.95 -16.46
N ASN A 237 13.47 -9.09 -15.73
CA ASN A 237 13.59 -8.75 -14.31
C ASN A 237 13.61 -7.24 -14.08
N LEU A 238 13.05 -6.76 -12.92
CA LEU A 238 13.26 -5.40 -12.39
C LEU A 238 14.71 -5.29 -11.87
N ALA A 239 15.69 -5.52 -12.74
CA ALA A 239 17.08 -5.51 -12.31
C ALA A 239 17.59 -4.06 -12.30
N ILE A 240 18.00 -3.59 -11.13
CA ILE A 240 18.85 -2.42 -11.01
C ILE A 240 20.29 -2.92 -11.06
N LYS A 241 21.01 -2.58 -12.12
CA LYS A 241 22.47 -2.77 -12.12
C LYS A 241 23.08 -1.67 -11.24
N SER A 242 23.62 -2.05 -10.09
CA SER A 242 24.34 -1.15 -9.21
C SER A 242 25.69 -1.75 -8.86
N THR A 243 26.74 -0.91 -8.87
CA THR A 243 28.06 -1.25 -8.37
C THR A 243 28.23 -0.92 -6.89
N ILE A 244 27.25 -0.23 -6.30
CA ILE A 244 27.24 0.18 -4.90
C ILE A 244 26.89 -1.03 -4.04
N LYS A 245 27.72 -1.33 -3.05
CA LYS A 245 27.52 -2.44 -2.11
C LYS A 245 27.72 -1.98 -0.68
N ASN A 246 27.11 -2.73 0.25
CA ASN A 246 27.30 -2.53 1.69
C ASN A 246 26.84 -1.15 2.22
N ILE A 247 25.81 -0.56 1.61
CA ILE A 247 25.15 0.63 2.13
C ILE A 247 24.06 0.19 3.12
N LYS A 248 24.03 0.79 4.30
CA LYS A 248 22.99 0.58 5.30
C LYS A 248 21.97 1.72 5.21
N ILE A 249 20.71 1.40 4.95
CA ILE A 249 19.60 2.35 4.98
C ILE A 249 18.79 2.09 6.24
N GLY A 250 18.76 3.08 7.14
CA GLY A 250 17.85 3.09 8.28
C GLY A 250 16.41 3.28 7.82
N LEU A 251 15.53 2.39 8.19
CA LEU A 251 14.10 2.44 7.89
C LEU A 251 13.33 2.63 9.19
N ALA A 252 12.58 3.73 9.33
CA ALA A 252 11.67 3.87 10.46
C ALA A 252 10.56 2.81 10.36
N SER A 253 10.47 1.93 11.34
CA SER A 253 9.56 0.78 11.32
C SER A 253 8.96 0.56 12.71
N ASP A 254 7.81 1.20 12.95
CA ASP A 254 7.03 1.07 14.17
C ASP A 254 5.55 1.42 13.92
N GLN A 255 4.79 1.60 15.00
CA GLN A 255 3.38 1.93 14.94
C GLN A 255 3.10 3.31 14.30
N ALA A 256 4.02 4.25 14.41
CA ALA A 256 3.89 5.59 13.83
C ALA A 256 4.33 5.64 12.37
N PHE A 257 5.27 4.78 11.94
CA PHE A 257 5.89 4.80 10.61
C PHE A 257 5.92 3.41 9.98
N ASN A 258 4.93 3.08 9.16
CA ASN A 258 4.78 1.75 8.55
C ASN A 258 4.26 1.78 7.09
N PHE A 259 4.08 2.96 6.48
CA PHE A 259 3.58 3.09 5.12
C PHE A 259 4.74 3.13 4.12
N TYR A 260 5.04 1.98 3.54
CA TYR A 260 6.05 1.80 2.52
C TYR A 260 5.50 0.98 1.35
N TYR A 261 5.86 1.35 0.12
CA TYR A 261 5.70 0.41 -0.98
C TYR A 261 6.78 -0.67 -0.86
N GLN A 262 6.39 -1.93 -0.71
CA GLN A 262 7.34 -3.04 -0.57
C GLN A 262 8.31 -3.10 -1.75
N ILE A 263 7.86 -2.73 -2.96
CA ILE A 263 8.73 -2.67 -4.13
C ILE A 263 9.85 -1.63 -3.99
N ASN A 264 9.64 -0.51 -3.27
CA ASN A 264 10.69 0.47 -3.02
C ASN A 264 11.82 -0.14 -2.18
N LEU A 265 11.46 -0.90 -1.14
CA LEU A 265 12.43 -1.58 -0.28
C LEU A 265 13.17 -2.67 -1.04
N ASP A 266 12.47 -3.43 -1.88
CA ASP A 266 13.08 -4.46 -2.72
C ASP A 266 14.06 -3.87 -3.75
N LEU A 267 13.75 -2.72 -4.32
CA LEU A 267 14.62 -2.02 -5.25
C LEU A 267 15.89 -1.50 -4.57
N LEU A 268 15.79 -0.98 -3.35
CA LEU A 268 16.95 -0.61 -2.54
C LEU A 268 17.84 -1.83 -2.24
N LYS A 269 17.21 -2.95 -1.80
CA LYS A 269 17.93 -4.20 -1.55
C LYS A 269 18.59 -4.75 -2.82
N ALA A 270 17.88 -4.77 -3.94
CA ALA A 270 18.40 -5.23 -5.24
C ALA A 270 19.56 -4.36 -5.74
N ALA A 271 19.58 -3.08 -5.38
CA ALA A 271 20.68 -2.15 -5.68
C ALA A 271 21.86 -2.26 -4.72
N GLY A 272 21.86 -3.19 -3.76
CA GLY A 272 22.96 -3.49 -2.83
C GLY A 272 22.86 -2.83 -1.46
N ALA A 273 21.69 -2.24 -1.11
CA ALA A 273 21.45 -1.73 0.24
C ALA A 273 21.05 -2.84 1.22
N LYS A 274 21.46 -2.68 2.47
CA LYS A 274 20.93 -3.42 3.63
C LYS A 274 19.97 -2.51 4.37
N ILE A 275 18.73 -2.95 4.57
CA ILE A 275 17.76 -2.25 5.41
C ILE A 275 18.04 -2.57 6.87
N VAL A 276 18.08 -1.54 7.69
CA VAL A 276 18.22 -1.61 9.17
C VAL A 276 17.05 -0.87 9.77
N GLU A 277 16.12 -1.62 10.35
CA GLU A 277 14.94 -1.03 10.96
C GLU A 277 15.30 -0.34 12.28
N PHE A 278 14.57 0.73 12.60
CA PHE A 278 14.64 1.44 13.86
C PHE A 278 13.26 2.02 14.22
N SER A 279 13.05 2.26 15.51
CA SER A 279 11.78 2.80 16.01
C SER A 279 11.98 4.19 16.61
N PRO A 280 11.44 5.26 15.98
CA PRO A 280 11.38 6.58 16.63
C PRO A 280 10.61 6.61 17.94
N LEU A 281 9.71 5.65 18.18
CA LEU A 281 8.93 5.54 19.41
C LEU A 281 9.73 4.96 20.58
N THR A 282 10.56 3.95 20.33
CA THR A 282 11.14 3.13 21.42
C THR A 282 12.67 3.13 21.50
N ASP A 283 13.37 3.39 20.38
CA ASP A 283 14.82 3.44 20.39
C ASP A 283 15.34 4.73 21.04
N SER A 284 16.45 4.64 21.77
CA SER A 284 17.11 5.82 22.35
C SER A 284 18.06 6.51 21.36
N ARG A 285 18.55 5.78 20.33
CA ARG A 285 19.51 6.26 19.33
C ARG A 285 19.26 5.66 17.97
N LEU A 286 19.60 6.42 16.93
CA LEU A 286 19.62 5.93 15.56
C LEU A 286 20.77 4.91 15.39
N PRO A 287 20.49 3.73 14.81
CA PRO A 287 21.55 2.76 14.51
C PRO A 287 22.60 3.31 13.54
N GLU A 288 23.74 2.61 13.45
CA GLU A 288 24.80 2.94 12.49
C GLU A 288 24.35 2.67 11.04
N VAL A 289 23.95 3.73 10.34
CA VAL A 289 23.44 3.69 8.97
C VAL A 289 24.07 4.77 8.09
N ASP A 290 23.94 4.62 6.79
CA ASP A 290 24.56 5.49 5.78
C ASP A 290 23.54 6.47 5.16
N ALA A 291 22.24 6.23 5.33
CA ALA A 291 21.12 7.12 5.04
C ALA A 291 19.88 6.67 5.82
N VAL A 292 18.85 7.50 5.90
CA VAL A 292 17.59 7.17 6.58
C VAL A 292 16.37 7.45 5.69
N TYR A 293 15.40 6.53 5.73
CA TYR A 293 14.12 6.64 5.05
C TYR A 293 12.98 6.53 6.08
N LEU A 294 12.22 7.61 6.23
CA LEU A 294 11.02 7.65 7.06
C LEU A 294 9.80 7.74 6.15
N GLY A 295 9.01 6.68 6.09
CA GLY A 295 7.75 6.64 5.34
C GLY A 295 6.63 7.38 6.05
N GLY A 296 5.42 7.17 5.54
CA GLY A 296 4.21 7.60 6.22
C GLY A 296 3.77 6.64 7.31
N GLY A 297 2.58 6.89 7.81
CA GLY A 297 1.95 6.15 8.89
C GLY A 297 0.92 7.01 9.60
N PHE A 298 0.79 6.81 10.91
CA PHE A 298 -0.11 7.55 11.78
C PHE A 298 0.63 8.26 12.93
N PRO A 299 1.64 9.12 12.65
CA PRO A 299 2.38 9.78 13.72
C PRO A 299 1.49 10.67 14.60
N GLU A 300 0.35 11.15 14.09
CA GLU A 300 -0.64 11.92 14.85
C GLU A 300 -1.24 11.16 16.03
N SER A 301 -1.24 9.84 15.98
CA SER A 301 -1.70 8.98 17.08
C SER A 301 -0.65 8.79 18.19
N PHE A 302 0.60 9.20 17.94
CA PHE A 302 1.76 8.99 18.80
C PHE A 302 2.57 10.27 19.04
N LEU A 303 1.93 11.44 18.91
CA LEU A 303 2.63 12.73 19.04
C LEU A 303 3.29 12.91 20.41
N GLN A 304 2.65 12.42 21.47
CA GLN A 304 3.17 12.52 22.83
C GLN A 304 4.44 11.68 23.00
N GLU A 305 4.42 10.43 22.56
CA GLU A 305 5.56 9.50 22.64
C GLU A 305 6.73 9.99 21.79
N LEU A 306 6.46 10.38 20.54
CA LEU A 306 7.47 10.96 19.64
C LEU A 306 8.09 12.23 20.20
N ALA A 307 7.27 13.11 20.80
CA ALA A 307 7.77 14.33 21.44
C ALA A 307 8.59 14.04 22.71
N ALA A 308 8.19 13.03 23.48
CA ALA A 308 8.86 12.64 24.73
C ALA A 308 10.23 11.97 24.50
N ASN A 309 10.45 11.30 23.36
CA ASN A 309 11.72 10.62 23.05
C ASN A 309 12.83 11.62 22.68
N ARG A 310 13.29 12.39 23.67
CA ARG A 310 14.27 13.48 23.47
C ARG A 310 15.65 12.95 23.08
N GLU A 311 16.06 11.83 23.65
CA GLU A 311 17.40 11.24 23.41
C GLU A 311 17.51 10.84 21.95
N PHE A 312 16.55 10.08 21.42
CA PHE A 312 16.51 9.71 20.01
C PHE A 312 16.48 10.92 19.07
N LYS A 313 15.62 11.91 19.37
CA LYS A 313 15.51 13.13 18.56
C LYS A 313 16.84 13.90 18.49
N SER A 314 17.52 14.01 19.62
CA SER A 314 18.83 14.70 19.69
C SER A 314 19.88 13.99 18.83
N ASP A 315 20.03 12.67 19.02
CA ASP A 315 21.00 11.84 18.28
C ASP A 315 20.69 11.86 16.76
N PHE A 316 19.41 11.70 16.38
CA PHE A 316 18.98 11.74 14.99
C PHE A 316 19.30 13.09 14.34
N LYS A 317 18.91 14.19 15.00
CA LYS A 317 19.12 15.56 14.53
C LYS A 317 20.60 15.87 14.35
N GLU A 318 21.44 15.43 15.27
CA GLU A 318 22.88 15.61 15.21
C GLU A 318 23.50 14.90 14.00
N LYS A 319 23.18 13.61 13.81
CA LYS A 319 23.67 12.83 12.66
C LYS A 319 23.23 13.43 11.32
N VAL A 320 22.00 13.92 11.21
CA VAL A 320 21.53 14.60 10.00
C VAL A 320 22.28 15.91 9.77
N LYS A 321 22.53 16.71 10.80
CA LYS A 321 23.35 17.92 10.69
C LYS A 321 24.80 17.63 10.31
N GLN A 322 25.31 16.46 10.66
CA GLN A 322 26.63 15.96 10.24
C GLN A 322 26.64 15.41 8.81
N GLY A 323 25.53 15.54 8.07
CA GLY A 323 25.44 15.19 6.65
C GLY A 323 24.76 13.85 6.33
N LEU A 324 24.21 13.12 7.33
CA LEU A 324 23.46 11.89 7.08
C LEU A 324 22.29 12.18 6.12
N PRO A 325 22.22 11.53 4.93
CA PRO A 325 21.11 11.70 4.00
C PRO A 325 19.79 11.23 4.61
N ALA A 326 18.76 12.08 4.58
CA ALA A 326 17.48 11.83 5.24
C ALA A 326 16.31 12.10 4.28
N TYR A 327 15.58 11.05 3.93
CA TYR A 327 14.38 11.10 3.12
C TYR A 327 13.14 10.84 3.98
N ALA A 328 12.09 11.65 3.80
CA ALA A 328 10.86 11.54 4.58
C ALA A 328 9.60 11.73 3.71
N GLU A 329 8.58 10.89 3.93
CA GLU A 329 7.30 10.95 3.26
C GLU A 329 6.16 11.12 4.28
N CYS A 330 5.20 12.02 4.00
CA CYS A 330 3.94 12.21 4.72
C CYS A 330 4.12 12.28 6.25
N GLY A 331 3.88 11.20 6.99
CA GLY A 331 4.14 11.13 8.43
C GLY A 331 5.59 11.44 8.79
N GLY A 332 6.55 10.97 8.00
CA GLY A 332 7.97 11.30 8.14
C GLY A 332 8.25 12.80 7.96
N LEU A 333 7.57 13.47 7.01
CA LEU A 333 7.64 14.93 6.87
C LEU A 333 7.14 15.61 8.16
N MET A 334 6.01 15.16 8.72
CA MET A 334 5.47 15.72 9.97
C MET A 334 6.50 15.63 11.09
N TYR A 335 7.18 14.49 11.22
CA TYR A 335 8.21 14.28 12.23
C TYR A 335 9.48 15.13 12.00
N PHE A 336 9.81 15.46 10.74
CA PHE A 336 10.95 16.34 10.43
C PHE A 336 10.68 17.82 10.75
N CYS A 337 9.41 18.24 10.80
CA CYS A 337 9.04 19.60 11.13
C CYS A 337 9.39 19.98 12.57
N ARG A 338 9.31 21.27 12.88
CA ARG A 338 9.55 21.79 14.24
C ARG A 338 8.52 21.26 15.21
N GLN A 339 7.25 21.33 14.84
CA GLN A 339 6.16 20.92 15.70
C GLN A 339 4.94 20.46 14.89
N VAL A 340 4.13 19.63 15.52
CA VAL A 340 2.80 19.22 15.05
C VAL A 340 1.76 19.64 16.06
N LYS A 341 0.72 20.29 15.59
CA LYS A 341 -0.48 20.65 16.36
C LYS A 341 -1.57 19.61 16.06
N ASP A 342 -2.06 18.97 17.11
CA ASP A 342 -3.10 17.95 17.00
C ASP A 342 -4.50 18.52 16.72
N PHE A 343 -5.52 17.65 16.70
CA PHE A 343 -6.92 18.02 16.46
C PHE A 343 -7.52 18.88 17.58
N GLU A 344 -6.95 18.84 18.79
CA GLU A 344 -7.39 19.60 19.95
C GLU A 344 -6.62 20.93 20.10
N GLY A 345 -5.65 21.16 19.24
CA GLY A 345 -4.82 22.36 19.24
C GLY A 345 -3.59 22.29 20.14
N LYS A 346 -3.26 21.14 20.71
CA LYS A 346 -2.06 20.93 21.50
C LYS A 346 -0.84 20.75 20.60
N GLU A 347 0.27 21.38 20.96
CA GLU A 347 1.50 21.41 20.19
C GLU A 347 2.53 20.41 20.74
N PHE A 348 3.16 19.66 19.83
CA PHE A 348 4.17 18.65 20.13
C PHE A 348 5.44 18.93 19.34
N GLN A 349 6.57 19.04 20.06
CA GLN A 349 7.86 19.30 19.45
C GLN A 349 8.44 18.05 18.80
N MET A 350 8.76 18.16 17.51
CA MET A 350 9.31 17.08 16.70
C MET A 350 10.83 17.23 16.49
N LEU A 351 11.37 16.72 15.39
CA LEU A 351 12.82 16.76 15.11
C LEU A 351 13.38 18.17 14.86
N ASP A 352 12.55 19.12 14.41
CA ASP A 352 12.99 20.47 14.01
C ASP A 352 14.20 20.44 13.05
N LEU A 353 14.12 19.56 12.07
CA LEU A 353 15.00 19.51 10.92
C LEU A 353 14.50 20.42 9.80
N LEU A 354 13.20 20.54 9.66
CA LEU A 354 12.53 21.51 8.79
C LEU A 354 11.91 22.59 9.67
N PRO A 355 12.27 23.89 9.49
CA PRO A 355 11.66 24.99 10.22
C PRO A 355 10.24 25.26 9.68
N ALA A 356 9.35 24.32 9.92
CA ALA A 356 7.95 24.31 9.52
C ALA A 356 7.07 23.80 10.67
N GLU A 357 5.80 24.20 10.68
CA GLU A 357 4.80 23.79 11.65
C GLU A 357 3.66 23.10 10.93
N ILE A 358 3.21 21.96 11.46
CA ILE A 358 2.11 21.16 10.93
C ILE A 358 0.88 21.35 11.81
N GLU A 359 -0.29 21.39 11.20
CA GLU A 359 -1.59 21.36 11.87
C GLU A 359 -2.43 20.20 11.36
N MET A 360 -2.96 19.38 12.27
CA MET A 360 -3.92 18.34 11.94
C MET A 360 -5.30 18.94 11.67
N THR A 361 -6.00 18.41 10.68
CA THR A 361 -7.32 18.91 10.29
C THR A 361 -8.32 17.77 10.16
N SER A 362 -9.59 18.02 10.46
CA SER A 362 -10.67 17.03 10.26
C SER A 362 -11.06 16.83 8.79
N LYS A 363 -10.62 17.72 7.90
CA LYS A 363 -10.90 17.67 6.47
C LYS A 363 -9.71 17.11 5.71
N LEU A 364 -9.97 16.21 4.77
CA LEU A 364 -8.96 15.73 3.84
C LEU A 364 -8.37 16.91 3.07
N GLN A 365 -7.04 17.07 3.16
CA GLN A 365 -6.32 18.19 2.53
C GLN A 365 -5.94 17.88 1.10
N GLU A 366 -5.42 16.69 0.85
CA GLU A 366 -5.05 16.29 -0.49
C GLU A 366 -5.15 14.75 -0.65
N MET A 367 -5.56 14.30 -1.85
CA MET A 367 -5.63 12.89 -2.21
C MET A 367 -5.37 12.69 -3.69
N GLY A 368 -4.71 11.57 -4.02
CA GLY A 368 -4.64 10.98 -5.36
C GLY A 368 -3.24 10.96 -5.96
N TYR A 369 -3.18 10.55 -7.21
CA TYR A 369 -1.93 10.38 -7.96
C TYR A 369 -1.28 11.70 -8.32
N ARG A 370 0.06 11.73 -8.21
CA ARG A 370 0.91 12.88 -8.57
C ARG A 370 2.07 12.42 -9.45
N GLU A 371 2.39 13.24 -10.44
CA GLU A 371 3.67 13.17 -11.13
C GLU A 371 4.43 14.42 -10.75
N VAL A 372 5.63 14.26 -10.19
CA VAL A 372 6.51 15.34 -9.77
C VAL A 372 7.61 15.51 -10.81
N GLU A 373 8.07 16.75 -10.99
CA GLU A 373 9.24 17.10 -11.77
C GLU A 373 10.20 17.89 -10.91
N ALA A 374 11.44 17.46 -10.83
CA ALA A 374 12.46 18.13 -10.05
C ALA A 374 12.79 19.51 -10.66
N SER A 375 12.57 20.59 -9.88
CA SER A 375 12.93 21.97 -10.25
C SER A 375 14.41 22.27 -10.02
N ALA A 376 15.06 21.50 -9.15
CA ALA A 376 16.47 21.58 -8.81
C ALA A 376 17.01 20.20 -8.42
N ASP A 377 18.34 20.05 -8.44
CA ASP A 377 19.01 18.87 -7.88
C ASP A 377 18.69 18.75 -6.39
N ASN A 378 18.39 17.52 -5.95
CA ASN A 378 18.09 17.22 -4.56
C ASN A 378 18.59 15.81 -4.18
N LEU A 379 18.15 15.31 -3.02
CA LEU A 379 18.57 14.01 -2.50
C LEU A 379 18.25 12.83 -3.46
N LEU A 380 17.12 12.89 -4.14
CA LEU A 380 16.59 11.79 -4.98
C LEU A 380 16.66 12.08 -6.48
N PHE A 381 16.71 13.34 -6.89
CA PHE A 381 16.54 13.75 -8.29
C PHE A 381 17.64 14.70 -8.77
N LYS A 382 17.93 14.60 -10.04
CA LYS A 382 18.53 15.67 -10.82
C LYS A 382 17.44 16.55 -11.42
N LYS A 383 17.74 17.84 -11.64
CA LYS A 383 16.79 18.78 -12.25
C LYS A 383 16.20 18.21 -13.55
N GLY A 384 14.88 18.29 -13.69
CA GLY A 384 14.12 17.80 -14.84
C GLY A 384 13.72 16.32 -14.75
N GLU A 385 14.26 15.55 -13.82
CA GLU A 385 13.81 14.17 -13.58
C GLU A 385 12.38 14.15 -13.02
N LYS A 386 11.62 13.12 -13.44
CA LYS A 386 10.22 12.94 -13.05
C LYS A 386 10.03 11.62 -12.31
N ALA A 387 9.06 11.61 -11.41
CA ALA A 387 8.58 10.39 -10.77
C ALA A 387 7.09 10.49 -10.47
N ARG A 388 6.50 9.32 -10.19
CA ARG A 388 5.09 9.22 -9.82
C ARG A 388 4.95 8.76 -8.38
N GLY A 389 3.93 9.29 -7.74
CA GLY A 389 3.61 8.98 -6.35
C GLY A 389 2.14 9.20 -6.06
N HIS A 390 1.79 9.00 -4.83
CA HIS A 390 0.45 9.20 -4.28
C HIS A 390 0.50 10.14 -3.09
N VAL A 391 -0.54 10.93 -2.90
CA VAL A 391 -0.71 11.80 -1.74
C VAL A 391 -2.04 11.50 -1.07
N PHE A 392 -2.04 11.44 0.25
CA PHE A 392 -3.25 11.29 1.06
C PHE A 392 -2.94 11.78 2.49
N HIS A 393 -3.45 12.95 2.88
CA HIS A 393 -3.23 13.48 4.22
C HIS A 393 -4.35 14.42 4.70
N TYR A 394 -4.50 14.44 6.01
CA TYR A 394 -5.41 15.32 6.75
C TYR A 394 -4.69 16.48 7.44
N SER A 395 -3.36 16.53 7.38
CA SER A 395 -2.56 17.60 7.94
C SER A 395 -2.21 18.67 6.91
N ARG A 396 -1.82 19.86 7.36
CA ARG A 396 -1.30 20.93 6.50
C ARG A 396 -0.08 21.58 7.12
N ILE A 397 0.80 22.13 6.29
CA ILE A 397 1.84 23.04 6.75
C ILE A 397 1.18 24.37 7.05
N SER A 398 1.12 24.78 8.32
CA SER A 398 0.53 26.03 8.77
C SER A 398 1.50 27.20 8.70
N LYS A 399 2.80 26.91 8.96
CA LYS A 399 3.90 27.87 8.81
C LYS A 399 5.14 27.16 8.25
N ILE A 400 5.91 27.88 7.45
CA ILE A 400 7.19 27.41 6.91
C ILE A 400 8.12 28.59 6.70
N ASP A 401 9.39 28.43 7.10
CA ASP A 401 10.41 29.45 6.89
C ASP A 401 10.72 29.59 5.38
N GLN A 402 10.92 30.84 4.93
CA GLN A 402 11.22 31.15 3.53
C GLN A 402 12.55 30.54 3.05
N LYS A 403 13.46 30.19 3.96
CA LYS A 403 14.74 29.53 3.65
C LYS A 403 14.57 28.05 3.28
N VAL A 404 13.43 27.43 3.54
CA VAL A 404 13.14 26.06 3.14
C VAL A 404 12.98 26.00 1.62
N LYS A 405 13.89 25.27 0.98
CA LYS A 405 13.86 25.05 -0.48
C LYS A 405 12.69 24.12 -0.82
N ARG A 406 12.12 24.32 -2.01
CA ARG A 406 11.14 23.41 -2.62
C ARG A 406 11.74 22.91 -3.92
N SER A 407 11.98 21.62 -4.02
CA SER A 407 12.86 21.07 -5.04
C SER A 407 12.14 20.24 -6.11
N TYR A 408 10.81 20.15 -6.08
CA TYR A 408 10.03 19.65 -7.20
C TYR A 408 8.63 20.24 -7.29
N ASN A 409 8.09 20.18 -8.50
CA ASN A 409 6.79 20.71 -8.84
C ASN A 409 5.83 19.58 -9.21
N TYR A 410 4.55 19.74 -8.92
CA TYR A 410 3.49 18.98 -9.51
C TYR A 410 2.27 19.87 -9.76
N ARG A 411 1.68 19.79 -10.97
CA ARG A 411 0.66 20.74 -11.41
C ARG A 411 1.20 22.18 -11.31
N LYS A 412 0.63 23.01 -10.41
CA LYS A 412 1.06 24.39 -10.13
C LYS A 412 1.55 24.57 -8.69
N LYS A 413 1.84 23.48 -8.00
CA LYS A 413 2.32 23.49 -6.62
C LYS A 413 3.80 23.15 -6.56
N GLU A 414 4.50 23.84 -5.67
CA GLU A 414 5.89 23.53 -5.31
C GLU A 414 5.91 22.68 -4.06
N GLU A 415 6.75 21.65 -4.04
CA GLU A 415 6.93 20.73 -2.93
C GLU A 415 8.35 20.16 -2.89
N GLY A 416 8.60 19.13 -2.05
CA GLY A 416 9.93 18.57 -1.86
C GLY A 416 10.78 19.49 -0.98
N TYR A 417 10.44 19.53 0.30
CA TYR A 417 10.99 20.45 1.29
C TYR A 417 12.38 20.05 1.75
N SER A 418 13.27 21.02 1.82
CA SER A 418 14.67 20.82 2.19
C SER A 418 15.22 22.06 2.91
N SER A 419 15.76 21.86 4.11
CA SER A 419 16.48 22.88 4.89
C SER A 419 17.99 22.73 4.79
N LEU A 420 18.45 21.51 4.48
CA LEU A 420 19.84 21.12 4.25
C LEU A 420 19.91 20.30 2.96
N ASP A 421 21.05 20.28 2.28
CA ASP A 421 21.20 19.59 0.97
C ASP A 421 21.10 18.05 1.08
N ASN A 422 21.21 17.50 2.28
CA ASN A 422 21.06 16.08 2.58
C ASN A 422 19.66 15.70 3.08
N ILE A 423 18.69 16.62 3.09
CA ILE A 423 17.29 16.37 3.49
C ILE A 423 16.38 16.50 2.27
N LEU A 424 15.41 15.63 2.17
CA LEU A 424 14.25 15.77 1.31
C LEU A 424 13.03 15.22 2.02
N ALA A 425 12.00 16.06 2.19
CA ALA A 425 10.74 15.65 2.80
C ALA A 425 9.54 16.12 1.96
N SER A 426 8.48 15.32 1.91
CA SER A 426 7.31 15.57 1.07
C SER A 426 6.06 14.92 1.63
N TYR A 427 4.87 15.46 1.30
CA TYR A 427 3.62 14.73 1.49
C TYR A 427 3.42 13.61 0.47
N ILE A 428 4.16 13.63 -0.64
CA ILE A 428 4.00 12.66 -1.72
C ILE A 428 4.82 11.42 -1.42
N HIS A 429 4.14 10.28 -1.37
CA HIS A 429 4.78 8.97 -1.33
C HIS A 429 5.23 8.59 -2.74
N LEU A 430 6.52 8.56 -2.98
CA LEU A 430 7.09 8.24 -4.29
C LEU A 430 7.14 6.73 -4.53
N HIS A 431 6.73 6.31 -5.71
CA HIS A 431 6.88 4.93 -6.14
C HIS A 431 8.20 4.79 -6.94
N PHE A 432 9.25 4.23 -6.34
CA PHE A 432 10.61 4.21 -6.90
C PHE A 432 10.70 3.47 -8.24
N ALA A 433 9.83 2.47 -8.48
CA ALA A 433 9.80 1.80 -9.78
C ALA A 433 9.25 2.69 -10.92
N SER A 434 8.67 3.86 -10.62
CA SER A 434 8.29 4.85 -11.64
C SER A 434 9.49 5.57 -12.24
N ASN A 435 10.61 5.64 -11.50
CA ASN A 435 11.91 6.13 -11.95
C ASN A 435 13.03 5.49 -11.13
N LEU A 436 13.70 4.50 -11.69
CA LEU A 436 14.77 3.75 -11.01
C LEU A 436 16.01 4.60 -10.69
N GLN A 437 16.14 5.80 -11.29
CA GLN A 437 17.25 6.70 -11.00
C GLN A 437 17.20 7.23 -9.55
N ILE A 438 15.99 7.32 -8.94
CA ILE A 438 15.80 7.67 -7.53
C ILE A 438 16.66 6.78 -6.62
N VAL A 439 16.60 5.47 -6.84
CA VAL A 439 17.35 4.49 -6.03
C VAL A 439 18.87 4.71 -6.17
N LYS A 440 19.33 4.95 -7.38
CA LYS A 440 20.76 5.20 -7.64
C LYS A 440 21.24 6.50 -6.99
N ASN A 441 20.51 7.60 -7.21
CA ASN A 441 20.84 8.90 -6.64
C ASN A 441 20.89 8.84 -5.11
N TYR A 442 19.90 8.18 -4.49
CA TYR A 442 19.85 8.02 -3.04
C TYR A 442 21.04 7.22 -2.49
N LEU A 443 21.36 6.08 -3.12
CA LEU A 443 22.50 5.25 -2.71
C LEU A 443 23.85 5.93 -2.95
N GLU A 444 23.99 6.76 -3.99
CA GLU A 444 25.18 7.56 -4.23
C GLU A 444 25.41 8.58 -3.10
N LYS A 445 24.34 9.26 -2.65
CA LYS A 445 24.42 10.18 -1.50
C LYS A 445 24.80 9.44 -0.21
N ALA A 446 24.21 8.26 0.02
CA ALA A 446 24.56 7.41 1.15
C ALA A 446 26.03 6.97 1.12
N LEU A 447 26.55 6.62 -0.07
CA LEU A 447 27.96 6.23 -0.25
C LEU A 447 28.92 7.40 0.03
N ILE A 448 28.57 8.62 -0.41
CA ILE A 448 29.37 9.83 -0.14
C ILE A 448 29.46 10.04 1.37
N TYR A 449 28.33 10.00 2.09
CA TYR A 449 28.30 10.15 3.54
C TYR A 449 29.09 9.04 4.26
N LYS A 450 28.96 7.80 3.81
CA LYS A 450 29.74 6.68 4.35
C LYS A 450 31.24 6.92 4.28
N LYS A 451 31.73 7.39 3.12
CA LYS A 451 33.15 7.68 2.89
C LYS A 451 33.64 8.83 3.78
N SER A 452 32.82 9.87 4.00
CA SER A 452 33.21 11.00 4.86
C SER A 452 33.34 10.64 6.33
N ARG A 453 32.68 9.59 6.81
CA ARG A 453 32.82 9.08 8.20
C ARG A 453 34.03 8.16 8.39
N GLY A 454 34.54 7.56 7.33
CA GLY A 454 35.67 6.62 7.38
C GLY A 454 37.01 7.28 7.04
N ALA A 455 37.01 8.59 6.74
CA ALA A 455 38.16 9.42 6.55
C ALA A 455 38.44 10.27 7.80
#